data_1ef8e5680fb6f87e572dd76e50b7b64e
#
_entry.id   1ef8e5680fb6f87e572dd76e50b7b64e
#
_cell.length_a   1.000
_cell.length_b   1.000
_cell.length_c   1.000
_cell.angle_alpha   90.00
_cell.angle_beta   90.00
_cell.angle_gamma   90.00
#
_symmetry.space_group_name_H-M   'P 1'
#
loop_
_entity.id
_entity.type
_entity.pdbx_description
1 polymer ?
#
loop_
_entity_poly.entity_id
_entity_poly.type
_entity_poly.pdbx_seq_one_letter_code
_entity_poly.pdbx_strand_id
1 'polypeptide(L)'
;TGLDKSDFWQNFISAANDLMPENNALINERSDIQSKIDKWMIDNKGNFDYNNYLEFLKEIKYILKEGPDFKIETENVDDEISIIAGPQLVVPIDNARYALNAANARWGSLYDAYYGTDAIKETDGLQKSTKYNPKRGLKVIEKGRYFLDQIFPLEKQKWNEVEKILVNKENLSFKCQNNSQDKLKNVKQFIGYNGKKDNPNSIILKNNNLHIEIIIDPKSQVGKNDKAHISDILIESAISTIMDLEDSVAAVDVEDKIKCYRNWL
;
A
#
# COMPACT_ATOMS: atom_id res chain seq x y z
N THR A 1 18.56 -4.15 -24.21
CA THR A 1 19.31 -4.10 -22.92
C THR A 1 20.65 -3.40 -23.07
N GLY A 2 21.20 -3.22 -24.29
CA GLY A 2 22.53 -2.63 -24.51
C GLY A 2 23.72 -3.55 -24.15
N LEU A 3 23.44 -4.80 -23.76
CA LEU A 3 24.48 -5.79 -23.47
C LEU A 3 24.95 -6.47 -24.76
N ASP A 4 26.28 -6.71 -24.87
CA ASP A 4 26.82 -7.54 -25.94
C ASP A 4 26.39 -9.00 -25.73
N LYS A 5 25.97 -9.64 -26.83
CA LYS A 5 25.47 -11.02 -26.78
C LYS A 5 26.54 -12.03 -26.36
N SER A 6 27.78 -11.83 -26.82
CA SER A 6 28.91 -12.73 -26.52
C SER A 6 29.25 -12.63 -25.03
N ASP A 7 29.38 -11.41 -24.52
CA ASP A 7 29.68 -11.15 -23.12
C ASP A 7 28.59 -11.71 -22.19
N PHE A 8 27.33 -11.56 -22.57
CA PHE A 8 26.21 -12.14 -21.82
C PHE A 8 26.36 -13.66 -21.67
N TRP A 9 26.59 -14.36 -22.78
CA TRP A 9 26.68 -15.83 -22.75
C TRP A 9 27.96 -16.32 -22.06
N GLN A 10 29.08 -15.62 -22.18
CA GLN A 10 30.30 -15.96 -21.44
C GLN A 10 30.10 -15.82 -19.94
N ASN A 11 29.52 -14.73 -19.48
CA ASN A 11 29.23 -14.50 -18.07
C ASN A 11 28.21 -15.50 -17.51
N PHE A 12 27.16 -15.82 -18.29
CA PHE A 12 26.18 -16.84 -17.92
C PHE A 12 26.82 -18.24 -17.76
N ILE A 13 27.66 -18.66 -18.71
CA ILE A 13 28.37 -19.94 -18.66
C ILE A 13 29.34 -19.97 -17.46
N SER A 14 30.08 -18.89 -17.23
CA SER A 14 30.96 -18.80 -16.07
C SER A 14 30.18 -18.97 -14.76
N ALA A 15 29.10 -18.21 -14.57
CA ALA A 15 28.26 -18.32 -13.38
C ALA A 15 27.67 -19.74 -13.22
N ALA A 16 27.22 -20.36 -14.30
CA ALA A 16 26.70 -21.72 -14.25
C ALA A 16 27.78 -22.73 -13.83
N ASN A 17 28.99 -22.62 -14.38
CA ASN A 17 30.10 -23.50 -14.04
C ASN A 17 30.57 -23.32 -12.58
N ASP A 18 30.50 -22.12 -12.06
CA ASP A 18 30.89 -21.82 -10.68
C ASP A 18 29.84 -22.32 -9.66
N LEU A 19 28.56 -22.18 -9.98
CA LEU A 19 27.45 -22.49 -9.05
C LEU A 19 26.96 -23.95 -9.15
N MET A 20 27.05 -24.60 -10.32
CA MET A 20 26.56 -25.98 -10.48
C MET A 20 27.20 -26.99 -9.52
N PRO A 21 28.53 -27.00 -9.29
CA PRO A 21 29.14 -27.94 -8.34
C PRO A 21 28.59 -27.77 -6.91
N GLU A 22 28.43 -26.53 -6.47
CA GLU A 22 27.87 -26.21 -5.14
C GLU A 22 26.40 -26.65 -5.04
N ASN A 23 25.59 -26.34 -6.05
CA ASN A 23 24.21 -26.78 -6.11
C ASN A 23 24.06 -28.30 -6.06
N ASN A 24 24.89 -29.03 -6.79
CA ASN A 24 24.90 -30.49 -6.78
C ASN A 24 25.31 -31.05 -5.40
N ALA A 25 26.29 -30.45 -4.73
CA ALA A 25 26.67 -30.81 -3.39
C ALA A 25 25.51 -30.63 -2.40
N LEU A 26 24.80 -29.50 -2.47
CA LEU A 26 23.63 -29.23 -1.62
C LEU A 26 22.46 -30.19 -1.91
N ILE A 27 22.23 -30.57 -3.16
CA ILE A 27 21.23 -31.60 -3.51
C ILE A 27 21.59 -32.95 -2.89
N ASN A 28 22.84 -33.34 -2.93
CA ASN A 28 23.30 -34.57 -2.32
C ASN A 28 23.19 -34.55 -0.78
N GLU A 29 23.56 -33.43 -0.16
CA GLU A 29 23.41 -33.24 1.29
C GLU A 29 21.92 -33.33 1.71
N ARG A 30 21.01 -32.68 0.95
CA ARG A 30 19.58 -32.81 1.19
C ARG A 30 19.09 -34.25 1.11
N SER A 31 19.56 -35.02 0.12
CA SER A 31 19.19 -36.44 -0.05
C SER A 31 19.72 -37.32 1.07
N ASP A 32 20.91 -37.03 1.55
CA ASP A 32 21.52 -37.70 2.71
C ASP A 32 20.74 -37.46 4.01
N ILE A 33 20.36 -36.18 4.24
CA ILE A 33 19.56 -35.82 5.41
C ILE A 33 18.18 -36.49 5.34
N GLN A 34 17.53 -36.49 4.20
CA GLN A 34 16.25 -37.18 3.99
C GLN A 34 16.37 -38.68 4.28
N SER A 35 17.40 -39.32 3.77
CA SER A 35 17.63 -40.77 4.02
C SER A 35 17.83 -41.09 5.50
N LYS A 36 18.53 -40.24 6.24
CA LYS A 36 18.72 -40.38 7.69
C LYS A 36 17.38 -40.22 8.44
N ILE A 37 16.57 -39.25 8.06
CA ILE A 37 15.25 -39.02 8.66
C ILE A 37 14.33 -40.22 8.40
N ASP A 38 14.26 -40.68 7.15
CA ASP A 38 13.42 -41.83 6.77
C ASP A 38 13.81 -43.07 7.55
N LYS A 39 15.12 -43.35 7.67
CA LYS A 39 15.61 -44.47 8.43
C LYS A 39 15.22 -44.34 9.91
N TRP A 40 15.44 -43.19 10.53
CA TRP A 40 15.09 -42.99 11.94
C TRP A 40 13.56 -43.18 12.16
N MET A 41 12.71 -42.70 11.26
CA MET A 41 11.26 -42.88 11.34
C MET A 41 10.83 -44.36 11.20
N ILE A 42 11.52 -45.11 10.34
CA ILE A 42 11.29 -46.58 10.20
C ILE A 42 11.70 -47.31 11.45
N ASP A 43 12.90 -47.02 11.97
CA ASP A 43 13.48 -47.72 13.13
C ASP A 43 12.67 -47.45 14.43
N ASN A 44 12.01 -46.30 14.52
CA ASN A 44 11.20 -45.90 15.67
C ASN A 44 9.67 -46.02 15.42
N LYS A 45 9.26 -46.73 14.38
CA LYS A 45 7.83 -46.94 14.07
C LYS A 45 7.13 -47.66 15.23
N GLY A 46 6.11 -47.01 15.81
CA GLY A 46 5.35 -47.53 16.96
C GLY A 46 5.96 -47.22 18.35
N ASN A 47 7.12 -46.58 18.40
CA ASN A 47 7.75 -46.13 19.63
C ASN A 47 8.33 -44.70 19.48
N PHE A 48 7.55 -43.81 18.84
CA PHE A 48 7.93 -42.44 18.57
C PHE A 48 7.98 -41.60 19.86
N ASP A 49 9.16 -41.01 20.13
CA ASP A 49 9.35 -40.03 21.19
C ASP A 49 9.81 -38.70 20.58
N TYR A 50 9.08 -37.62 20.88
CA TYR A 50 9.34 -36.30 20.30
C TYR A 50 10.71 -35.72 20.71
N ASN A 51 11.11 -35.90 21.96
CA ASN A 51 12.39 -35.35 22.45
C ASN A 51 13.57 -36.05 21.80
N ASN A 52 13.50 -37.40 21.70
CA ASN A 52 14.53 -38.19 21.01
C ASN A 52 14.62 -37.81 19.53
N TYR A 53 13.48 -37.53 18.88
CA TYR A 53 13.47 -37.08 17.50
C TYR A 53 14.08 -35.68 17.34
N LEU A 54 13.79 -34.78 18.26
CA LEU A 54 14.35 -33.41 18.26
C LEU A 54 15.88 -33.45 18.43
N GLU A 55 16.39 -34.26 19.36
CA GLU A 55 17.86 -34.44 19.54
C GLU A 55 18.51 -35.05 18.29
N PHE A 56 17.90 -36.06 17.69
CA PHE A 56 18.38 -36.64 16.44
C PHE A 56 18.43 -35.58 15.30
N LEU A 57 17.41 -34.72 15.13
CA LEU A 57 17.42 -33.66 14.11
C LEU A 57 18.55 -32.64 14.35
N LYS A 58 18.88 -32.35 15.61
CA LYS A 58 20.03 -31.51 15.95
C LYS A 58 21.35 -32.20 15.64
N GLU A 59 21.49 -33.51 15.96
CA GLU A 59 22.67 -34.31 15.70
C GLU A 59 23.02 -34.36 14.20
N ILE A 60 22.03 -34.60 13.35
CA ILE A 60 22.22 -34.61 11.88
C ILE A 60 22.32 -33.22 11.27
N LYS A 61 22.29 -32.17 12.09
CA LYS A 61 22.32 -30.73 11.68
C LYS A 61 21.17 -30.30 10.81
N TYR A 62 20.04 -30.99 10.86
CA TYR A 62 18.80 -30.51 10.25
C TYR A 62 18.26 -29.27 11.00
N ILE A 63 18.30 -29.34 12.34
CA ILE A 63 18.04 -28.18 13.20
C ILE A 63 19.37 -27.58 13.63
N LEU A 64 19.65 -26.38 13.18
CA LEU A 64 20.84 -25.64 13.56
C LEU A 64 20.61 -24.84 14.83
N LYS A 65 21.69 -24.56 15.55
CA LYS A 65 21.66 -23.64 16.69
C LYS A 65 21.31 -22.22 16.16
N GLU A 66 20.40 -21.56 16.84
CA GLU A 66 20.07 -20.17 16.57
C GLU A 66 21.34 -19.30 16.63
N GLY A 67 21.50 -18.46 15.61
CA GLY A 67 22.60 -17.50 15.54
C GLY A 67 22.42 -16.33 16.53
N PRO A 68 23.39 -15.45 16.65
CA PRO A 68 23.23 -14.22 17.40
C PRO A 68 22.18 -13.32 16.74
N ASP A 69 21.52 -12.51 17.55
CA ASP A 69 20.62 -11.47 17.06
C ASP A 69 21.34 -10.56 16.05
N PHE A 70 20.66 -10.26 14.96
CA PHE A 70 21.16 -9.32 13.95
C PHE A 70 20.08 -8.32 13.56
N LYS A 71 20.53 -7.20 13.02
CA LYS A 71 19.64 -6.20 12.39
C LYS A 71 19.88 -6.21 10.90
N ILE A 72 18.80 -6.14 10.16
CA ILE A 72 18.88 -5.89 8.73
C ILE A 72 19.15 -4.40 8.55
N GLU A 73 20.25 -4.08 7.89
CA GLU A 73 20.61 -2.70 7.53
C GLU A 73 20.47 -2.56 6.02
N THR A 74 19.86 -1.47 5.59
CA THR A 74 19.68 -1.15 4.17
C THR A 74 20.21 0.25 3.89
N GLU A 75 20.79 0.45 2.71
CA GLU A 75 21.27 1.73 2.23
C GLU A 75 20.63 2.06 0.87
N ASN A 76 20.42 3.35 0.60
CA ASN A 76 19.90 3.84 -0.68
C ASN A 76 18.55 3.22 -1.09
N VAL A 77 17.68 2.94 -0.12
CA VAL A 77 16.33 2.44 -0.36
C VAL A 77 15.36 3.61 -0.34
N ASP A 78 14.46 3.66 -1.32
CA ASP A 78 13.43 4.69 -1.39
C ASP A 78 12.56 4.70 -0.12
N ASP A 79 12.18 5.89 0.32
CA ASP A 79 11.40 6.09 1.55
C ASP A 79 10.08 5.30 1.53
N GLU A 80 9.46 5.17 0.36
CA GLU A 80 8.23 4.41 0.13
C GLU A 80 8.38 2.91 0.44
N ILE A 81 9.61 2.39 0.41
CA ILE A 81 9.91 0.97 0.70
C ILE A 81 10.41 0.81 2.15
N SER A 82 11.25 1.74 2.62
CA SER A 82 12.02 1.56 3.86
C SER A 82 11.41 2.23 5.09
N ILE A 83 10.67 3.33 4.94
CA ILE A 83 10.25 4.21 6.04
C ILE A 83 8.74 4.43 6.06
N ILE A 84 8.10 4.63 4.90
CA ILE A 84 6.69 4.98 4.84
C ILE A 84 5.84 3.71 4.92
N ALA A 85 5.15 3.55 6.05
CA ALA A 85 4.18 2.48 6.24
C ALA A 85 2.86 2.85 5.55
N GLY A 86 2.58 2.26 4.41
CA GLY A 86 1.34 2.50 3.66
C GLY A 86 1.01 1.36 2.71
N PRO A 87 -0.20 1.40 2.12
CA PRO A 87 -0.65 0.39 1.18
C PRO A 87 0.26 0.29 -0.04
N GLN A 88 0.45 -0.93 -0.51
CA GLN A 88 1.11 -1.23 -1.77
C GLN A 88 0.10 -1.83 -2.75
N LEU A 89 0.15 -1.40 -4.00
CA LEU A 89 -0.66 -1.97 -5.07
C LEU A 89 0.15 -3.04 -5.79
N VAL A 90 -0.43 -4.22 -5.97
CA VAL A 90 0.16 -5.32 -6.74
C VAL A 90 -0.67 -5.54 -7.98
N VAL A 91 -0.03 -5.54 -9.15
CA VAL A 91 -0.71 -5.70 -10.44
C VAL A 91 0.04 -6.65 -11.35
N PRO A 92 -0.67 -7.49 -12.16
CA PRO A 92 -0.03 -8.32 -13.17
C PRO A 92 0.52 -7.46 -14.31
N ILE A 93 1.71 -7.80 -14.80
CA ILE A 93 2.38 -7.07 -15.89
C ILE A 93 2.04 -7.63 -17.28
N ASP A 94 1.25 -8.67 -17.39
CA ASP A 94 0.82 -9.25 -18.67
C ASP A 94 0.00 -8.28 -19.54
N ASN A 95 -0.58 -7.26 -18.94
CA ASN A 95 -1.29 -6.18 -19.60
C ASN A 95 -0.72 -4.81 -19.21
N ALA A 96 0.14 -4.24 -20.06
CA ALA A 96 0.79 -2.95 -19.81
C ALA A 96 -0.22 -1.80 -19.55
N ARG A 97 -1.33 -1.76 -20.29
CA ARG A 97 -2.36 -0.73 -20.10
C ARG A 97 -3.03 -0.84 -18.73
N TYR A 98 -3.32 -2.05 -18.29
CA TYR A 98 -3.87 -2.29 -16.96
C TYR A 98 -2.89 -1.87 -15.86
N ALA A 99 -1.62 -2.25 -16.00
CA ALA A 99 -0.56 -1.88 -15.06
C ALA A 99 -0.38 -0.36 -14.95
N LEU A 100 -0.37 0.36 -16.08
CA LEU A 100 -0.30 1.84 -16.10
C LEU A 100 -1.52 2.48 -15.44
N ASN A 101 -2.72 1.98 -15.72
CA ASN A 101 -3.94 2.48 -15.08
C ASN A 101 -3.93 2.27 -13.56
N ALA A 102 -3.47 1.11 -13.12
CA ALA A 102 -3.32 0.80 -11.71
C ALA A 102 -2.27 1.69 -11.02
N ALA A 103 -1.11 1.92 -11.66
CA ALA A 103 -0.10 2.84 -11.14
C ALA A 103 -0.62 4.28 -11.02
N ASN A 104 -1.48 4.71 -11.94
CA ASN A 104 -2.12 6.03 -11.87
C ASN A 104 -3.25 6.12 -10.83
N ALA A 105 -3.81 4.99 -10.40
CA ALA A 105 -4.87 4.93 -9.39
C ALA A 105 -4.37 4.94 -7.95
N ARG A 106 -3.18 5.51 -7.68
CA ARG A 106 -2.61 5.59 -6.34
C ARG A 106 -3.40 6.50 -5.38
N TRP A 107 -4.13 7.47 -5.92
CA TRP A 107 -5.02 8.32 -5.16
C TRP A 107 -6.46 7.83 -5.26
N GLY A 108 -7.12 7.65 -4.12
CA GLY A 108 -8.50 7.18 -4.04
C GLY A 108 -9.42 8.20 -3.39
N SER A 109 -10.66 8.33 -3.92
CA SER A 109 -11.70 9.13 -3.30
C SER A 109 -12.26 8.42 -2.06
N LEU A 110 -12.15 9.07 -0.90
CA LEU A 110 -12.78 8.61 0.34
C LEU A 110 -14.30 8.72 0.25
N TYR A 111 -14.80 9.75 -0.42
CA TYR A 111 -16.23 9.98 -0.58
C TYR A 111 -16.87 8.89 -1.46
N ASP A 112 -16.22 8.54 -2.57
CA ASP A 112 -16.67 7.42 -3.40
C ASP A 112 -16.62 6.09 -2.66
N ALA A 113 -15.56 5.86 -1.87
CA ALA A 113 -15.46 4.67 -1.04
C ALA A 113 -16.61 4.59 -0.01
N TYR A 114 -16.92 5.66 0.69
CA TYR A 114 -18.06 5.70 1.61
C TYR A 114 -19.40 5.56 0.90
N TYR A 115 -19.56 6.20 -0.26
CA TYR A 115 -20.83 6.14 -1.00
C TYR A 115 -21.05 4.76 -1.63
N GLY A 116 -19.99 4.15 -2.18
CA GLY A 116 -20.06 2.92 -2.96
C GLY A 116 -20.08 1.61 -2.15
N THR A 117 -19.62 1.62 -0.90
CA THR A 117 -19.44 0.41 -0.08
C THR A 117 -20.48 0.30 1.05
N ASP A 118 -20.38 -0.76 1.83
CA ASP A 118 -21.19 -1.02 3.03
C ASP A 118 -20.73 -0.21 4.28
N ALA A 119 -19.70 0.63 4.14
CA ALA A 119 -19.32 1.59 5.18
C ALA A 119 -20.49 2.50 5.61
N ILE A 120 -21.46 2.73 4.70
CA ILE A 120 -22.78 3.28 5.00
C ILE A 120 -23.80 2.22 4.64
N LYS A 121 -24.49 1.68 5.65
CA LYS A 121 -25.54 0.67 5.47
C LYS A 121 -26.67 1.18 4.58
N GLU A 122 -27.27 0.28 3.82
CA GLU A 122 -28.38 0.59 2.92
C GLU A 122 -29.75 0.46 3.62
N THR A 123 -29.88 1.08 4.79
CA THR A 123 -31.11 1.18 5.60
C THR A 123 -31.63 2.59 5.65
N ASP A 124 -32.84 2.81 6.11
CA ASP A 124 -33.41 4.11 6.49
C ASP A 124 -33.39 5.17 5.36
N GLY A 125 -33.53 4.74 4.11
CA GLY A 125 -33.52 5.60 2.95
C GLY A 125 -32.11 5.95 2.44
N LEU A 126 -31.07 5.20 2.87
CA LEU A 126 -29.68 5.37 2.44
C LEU A 126 -29.26 4.39 1.32
N GLN A 127 -30.22 3.73 0.67
CA GLN A 127 -29.97 2.77 -0.40
C GLN A 127 -29.30 3.46 -1.60
N LYS A 128 -28.37 2.73 -2.21
CA LYS A 128 -27.79 3.10 -3.53
C LYS A 128 -28.82 2.79 -4.63
N SER A 129 -28.81 3.61 -5.68
CA SER A 129 -29.62 3.39 -6.88
C SER A 129 -28.86 3.88 -8.10
N THR A 130 -29.49 3.81 -9.28
CA THR A 130 -28.95 4.40 -10.52
C THR A 130 -28.88 5.93 -10.47
N LYS A 131 -29.58 6.55 -9.54
CA LYS A 131 -29.53 7.99 -9.29
C LYS A 131 -28.84 8.28 -7.97
N TYR A 132 -28.18 9.43 -7.90
CA TYR A 132 -27.57 9.91 -6.67
C TYR A 132 -28.62 10.05 -5.55
N ASN A 133 -28.29 9.48 -4.38
CA ASN A 133 -29.12 9.60 -3.18
C ASN A 133 -28.58 10.73 -2.28
N PRO A 134 -29.26 11.89 -2.20
CA PRO A 134 -28.80 13.03 -1.40
C PRO A 134 -28.68 12.72 0.09
N LYS A 135 -29.56 11.89 0.64
CA LYS A 135 -29.50 11.44 2.05
C LYS A 135 -28.20 10.69 2.33
N ARG A 136 -27.85 9.76 1.43
CA ARG A 136 -26.61 9.01 1.51
C ARG A 136 -25.39 9.95 1.37
N GLY A 137 -25.46 10.90 0.43
CA GLY A 137 -24.43 11.91 0.24
C GLY A 137 -24.17 12.77 1.48
N LEU A 138 -25.21 13.20 2.20
CA LEU A 138 -25.05 13.91 3.48
C LEU A 138 -24.35 13.04 4.53
N LYS A 139 -24.62 11.72 4.54
CA LYS A 139 -23.95 10.79 5.45
C LYS A 139 -22.48 10.57 5.08
N VAL A 140 -22.15 10.64 3.80
CA VAL A 140 -20.74 10.63 3.32
C VAL A 140 -20.00 11.86 3.84
N ILE A 141 -20.57 13.06 3.67
CA ILE A 141 -20.01 14.31 4.18
C ILE A 141 -19.75 14.22 5.70
N GLU A 142 -20.76 13.77 6.47
CA GLU A 142 -20.63 13.61 7.91
C GLU A 142 -19.47 12.68 8.29
N LYS A 143 -19.36 11.50 7.62
CA LYS A 143 -18.27 10.55 7.85
C LYS A 143 -16.91 11.10 7.43
N GLY A 144 -16.83 11.81 6.31
CA GLY A 144 -15.59 12.44 5.86
C GLY A 144 -15.10 13.51 6.86
N ARG A 145 -16.00 14.34 7.38
CA ARG A 145 -15.64 15.32 8.39
C ARG A 145 -15.24 14.68 9.73
N TYR A 146 -15.90 13.59 10.11
CA TYR A 146 -15.49 12.81 11.27
C TYR A 146 -14.10 12.18 11.08
N PHE A 147 -13.79 11.68 9.89
CA PHE A 147 -12.45 11.19 9.54
C PHE A 147 -11.38 12.28 9.70
N LEU A 148 -11.68 13.50 9.22
CA LEU A 148 -10.76 14.63 9.40
C LEU A 148 -10.57 14.99 10.91
N ASP A 149 -11.60 14.89 11.75
CA ASP A 149 -11.47 15.07 13.20
C ASP A 149 -10.49 14.07 13.83
N GLN A 150 -10.42 12.84 13.31
CA GLN A 150 -9.54 11.80 13.84
C GLN A 150 -8.07 12.03 13.49
N ILE A 151 -7.78 12.47 12.27
CA ILE A 151 -6.42 12.52 11.74
C ILE A 151 -5.84 13.93 11.64
N PHE A 152 -6.69 14.95 11.50
CA PHE A 152 -6.31 16.36 11.44
C PHE A 152 -7.15 17.20 12.40
N PRO A 153 -7.12 16.92 13.71
CA PRO A 153 -7.95 17.63 14.66
C PRO A 153 -7.63 19.14 14.67
N LEU A 154 -8.67 19.92 14.83
CA LEU A 154 -8.57 21.35 15.06
C LEU A 154 -8.22 21.63 16.54
N GLU A 155 -7.80 22.86 16.84
CA GLU A 155 -7.36 23.23 18.19
C GLU A 155 -8.51 23.29 19.18
N LYS A 156 -9.67 23.79 18.77
CA LYS A 156 -10.83 24.05 19.64
C LYS A 156 -12.13 23.47 19.12
N GLN A 157 -12.34 23.47 17.82
CA GLN A 157 -13.58 23.11 17.14
C GLN A 157 -13.47 21.74 16.47
N LYS A 158 -14.56 21.30 15.87
CA LYS A 158 -14.60 20.13 15.02
C LYS A 158 -14.76 20.51 13.55
N TRP A 159 -14.35 19.65 12.63
CA TRP A 159 -14.50 19.88 11.21
C TRP A 159 -15.96 20.12 10.79
N ASN A 160 -16.90 19.56 11.51
CA ASN A 160 -18.33 19.77 11.27
C ASN A 160 -18.78 21.24 11.43
N GLU A 161 -18.00 22.04 12.12
CA GLU A 161 -18.27 23.46 12.39
C GLU A 161 -17.57 24.39 11.41
N VAL A 162 -16.67 23.84 10.57
CA VAL A 162 -15.92 24.64 9.56
C VAL A 162 -16.85 25.05 8.42
N GLU A 163 -16.90 26.35 8.16
CA GLU A 163 -17.68 26.97 7.08
C GLU A 163 -16.78 27.51 5.96
N LYS A 164 -15.51 27.81 6.24
CA LYS A 164 -14.57 28.24 5.22
C LYS A 164 -13.14 27.87 5.58
N ILE A 165 -12.39 27.44 4.58
CA ILE A 165 -10.97 27.14 4.68
C ILE A 165 -10.20 28.27 4.02
N LEU A 166 -9.17 28.78 4.71
CA LEU A 166 -8.34 29.89 4.29
C LEU A 166 -6.88 29.55 4.47
N VAL A 167 -6.02 30.11 3.64
CA VAL A 167 -4.57 30.02 3.81
C VAL A 167 -4.05 31.38 4.29
N ASN A 168 -3.48 31.41 5.50
CA ASN A 168 -2.94 32.62 6.06
C ASN A 168 -1.42 32.48 6.23
N LYS A 169 -0.66 33.24 5.44
CA LYS A 169 0.81 33.10 5.30
C LYS A 169 1.14 31.66 4.83
N GLU A 170 1.66 30.83 5.71
CA GLU A 170 2.05 29.44 5.46
C GLU A 170 1.23 28.42 6.28
N ASN A 171 0.09 28.85 6.83
CA ASN A 171 -0.75 28.01 7.68
C ASN A 171 -2.21 28.04 7.24
N LEU A 172 -2.98 27.02 7.66
CA LEU A 172 -4.43 27.03 7.50
C LEU A 172 -5.10 27.82 8.62
N SER A 173 -6.16 28.51 8.23
CA SER A 173 -7.10 29.13 9.13
C SER A 173 -8.52 28.72 8.73
N PHE A 174 -9.33 28.36 9.70
CA PHE A 174 -10.69 27.91 9.50
C PHE A 174 -11.64 28.94 10.07
N LYS A 175 -12.58 29.43 9.24
CA LYS A 175 -13.76 30.12 9.78
C LYS A 175 -14.77 29.07 10.16
N CYS A 176 -15.21 29.13 11.40
CA CYS A 176 -16.17 28.19 11.96
C CYS A 176 -17.49 28.92 12.28
N GLN A 177 -18.49 28.16 12.66
CA GLN A 177 -19.78 28.69 13.12
C GLN A 177 -19.60 29.80 14.18
N ASN A 178 -20.55 30.71 14.27
CA ASN A 178 -20.52 31.87 15.17
C ASN A 178 -19.34 32.83 14.93
N ASN A 179 -18.84 32.92 13.70
CA ASN A 179 -17.68 33.73 13.31
C ASN A 179 -16.40 33.46 14.11
N SER A 180 -16.31 32.29 14.75
CA SER A 180 -15.09 31.87 15.41
C SER A 180 -14.01 31.49 14.40
N GLN A 181 -12.74 31.60 14.80
CA GLN A 181 -11.61 31.16 14.02
C GLN A 181 -10.87 30.04 14.73
N ASP A 182 -10.37 29.09 13.93
CA ASP A 182 -9.57 27.96 14.44
C ASP A 182 -8.42 27.62 13.47
N LYS A 183 -7.56 26.70 13.88
CA LYS A 183 -6.42 26.21 13.12
C LYS A 183 -6.21 24.72 13.39
N LEU A 184 -5.36 24.08 12.61
CA LEU A 184 -4.93 22.70 12.92
C LEU A 184 -4.23 22.65 14.28
N LYS A 185 -4.52 21.65 15.07
CA LYS A 185 -3.83 21.36 16.32
C LYS A 185 -2.33 21.12 16.08
N ASN A 186 -1.99 20.45 14.99
CA ASN A 186 -0.63 20.31 14.51
C ASN A 186 -0.48 21.01 13.15
N VAL A 187 0.01 22.24 13.19
CA VAL A 187 0.17 23.08 11.99
C VAL A 187 1.17 22.50 10.98
N LYS A 188 2.10 21.61 11.38
CA LYS A 188 3.06 20.97 10.50
C LYS A 188 2.42 19.95 9.54
N GLN A 189 1.17 19.59 9.79
CA GLN A 189 0.42 18.71 8.89
C GLN A 189 0.00 19.40 7.58
N PHE A 190 0.02 20.72 7.51
CA PHE A 190 -0.26 21.46 6.29
C PHE A 190 0.95 21.46 5.38
N ILE A 191 0.78 20.97 4.14
CA ILE A 191 1.85 20.85 3.14
C ILE A 191 1.72 21.90 2.05
N GLY A 192 0.49 22.17 1.60
CA GLY A 192 0.29 23.12 0.52
C GLY A 192 -1.18 23.28 0.12
N TYR A 193 -1.41 24.07 -0.91
CA TYR A 193 -2.74 24.35 -1.44
C TYR A 193 -2.67 24.68 -2.94
N ASN A 194 -3.80 24.55 -3.60
CA ASN A 194 -4.01 25.03 -4.97
C ASN A 194 -5.09 26.12 -4.98
N GLY A 195 -4.95 27.10 -5.86
CA GLY A 195 -5.88 28.21 -5.97
C GLY A 195 -5.46 29.46 -5.19
N LYS A 196 -6.43 30.26 -4.74
CA LYS A 196 -6.20 31.53 -4.02
C LYS A 196 -6.17 31.28 -2.51
N LYS A 197 -5.38 32.06 -1.75
CA LYS A 197 -5.26 31.94 -0.29
C LYS A 197 -6.59 32.11 0.44
N ASP A 198 -7.43 33.01 -0.04
CA ASP A 198 -8.76 33.29 0.53
C ASP A 198 -9.87 32.39 -0.02
N ASN A 199 -9.57 31.60 -1.05
CA ASN A 199 -10.48 30.65 -1.66
C ASN A 199 -9.68 29.53 -2.36
N PRO A 200 -9.06 28.63 -1.62
CA PRO A 200 -8.32 27.51 -2.20
C PRO A 200 -9.28 26.54 -2.90
N ASN A 201 -8.81 25.96 -4.00
CA ASN A 201 -9.51 24.88 -4.70
C ASN A 201 -9.23 23.52 -4.07
N SER A 202 -8.05 23.39 -3.48
CA SER A 202 -7.70 22.23 -2.67
C SER A 202 -6.61 22.58 -1.65
N ILE A 203 -6.53 21.74 -0.61
CA ILE A 203 -5.44 21.76 0.39
C ILE A 203 -4.86 20.37 0.55
N ILE A 204 -3.54 20.30 0.75
CA ILE A 204 -2.84 19.04 1.00
C ILE A 204 -2.38 19.01 2.46
N LEU A 205 -2.77 17.95 3.14
CA LEU A 205 -2.38 17.62 4.51
C LEU A 205 -1.56 16.34 4.54
N LYS A 206 -0.71 16.19 5.55
CA LYS A 206 0.15 15.00 5.73
C LYS A 206 0.03 14.44 7.13
N ASN A 207 -0.18 13.12 7.22
CA ASN A 207 -0.18 12.39 8.48
C ASN A 207 0.50 11.03 8.30
N ASN A 208 1.39 10.65 9.22
CA ASN A 208 2.19 9.42 9.13
C ASN A 208 2.91 9.24 7.78
N ASN A 209 3.41 10.33 7.23
CA ASN A 209 4.02 10.44 5.90
C ASN A 209 3.08 10.18 4.70
N LEU A 210 1.80 9.96 4.92
CA LEU A 210 0.78 9.85 3.87
C LEU A 210 0.10 11.18 3.62
N HIS A 211 -0.18 11.48 2.36
CA HIS A 211 -0.84 12.71 1.95
C HIS A 211 -2.34 12.52 1.76
N ILE A 212 -3.06 13.57 2.04
CA ILE A 212 -4.50 13.68 1.78
C ILE A 212 -4.74 15.02 1.12
N GLU A 213 -5.50 15.02 0.03
CA GLU A 213 -5.93 16.23 -0.63
C GLU A 213 -7.43 16.44 -0.38
N ILE A 214 -7.79 17.56 0.21
CA ILE A 214 -9.17 17.99 0.42
C ILE A 214 -9.56 18.89 -0.75
N ILE A 215 -10.49 18.44 -1.58
CA ILE A 215 -10.99 19.17 -2.74
C ILE A 215 -12.15 20.10 -2.32
N ILE A 216 -12.07 21.36 -2.74
CA ILE A 216 -13.05 22.39 -2.40
C ILE A 216 -13.69 22.90 -3.69
N ASP A 217 -14.95 22.54 -3.94
CA ASP A 217 -15.69 22.95 -5.12
C ASP A 217 -17.16 23.27 -4.78
N PRO A 218 -17.52 24.57 -4.67
CA PRO A 218 -18.89 24.98 -4.40
C PRO A 218 -19.88 24.66 -5.53
N LYS A 219 -19.40 24.30 -6.72
CA LYS A 219 -20.28 24.01 -7.87
C LYS A 219 -20.59 22.51 -7.99
N SER A 220 -19.81 21.65 -7.37
CA SER A 220 -20.05 20.20 -7.40
C SER A 220 -21.35 19.82 -6.69
N GLN A 221 -21.88 18.65 -7.04
CA GLN A 221 -23.10 18.12 -6.44
C GLN A 221 -22.94 17.89 -4.92
N VAL A 222 -21.76 17.49 -4.48
CA VAL A 222 -21.46 17.24 -3.07
C VAL A 222 -21.10 18.53 -2.34
N GLY A 223 -20.20 19.35 -2.90
CA GLY A 223 -19.72 20.57 -2.27
C GLY A 223 -20.81 21.63 -2.05
N LYS A 224 -21.90 21.62 -2.84
CA LYS A 224 -23.09 22.47 -2.59
C LYS A 224 -23.75 22.16 -1.23
N ASN A 225 -23.65 20.94 -0.75
CA ASN A 225 -24.27 20.46 0.48
C ASN A 225 -23.31 20.49 1.68
N ASP A 226 -22.05 20.79 1.44
CA ASP A 226 -21.04 20.92 2.48
C ASP A 226 -20.82 22.39 2.85
N LYS A 227 -20.75 22.72 4.16
CA LYS A 227 -20.64 24.12 4.65
C LYS A 227 -19.37 24.82 4.16
N ALA A 228 -18.24 24.09 4.08
CA ALA A 228 -16.97 24.61 3.58
C ALA A 228 -16.71 24.24 2.12
N HIS A 229 -17.75 23.74 1.43
CA HIS A 229 -17.70 23.30 0.05
C HIS A 229 -16.71 22.16 -0.23
N ILE A 230 -16.40 21.33 0.77
CA ILE A 230 -15.61 20.12 0.58
C ILE A 230 -16.40 19.19 -0.35
N SER A 231 -15.82 18.88 -1.50
CA SER A 231 -16.44 18.04 -2.51
C SER A 231 -15.93 16.62 -2.52
N ASP A 232 -14.68 16.43 -2.07
CA ASP A 232 -14.04 15.12 -1.89
C ASP A 232 -12.84 15.20 -0.96
N ILE A 233 -12.41 14.03 -0.50
CA ILE A 233 -11.16 13.82 0.22
C ILE A 233 -10.42 12.72 -0.52
N LEU A 234 -9.35 13.08 -1.22
CA LEU A 234 -8.47 12.12 -1.88
C LEU A 234 -7.40 11.63 -0.90
N ILE A 235 -7.25 10.32 -0.82
CA ILE A 235 -6.26 9.68 0.05
C ILE A 235 -5.19 9.05 -0.83
N GLU A 236 -3.93 9.18 -0.44
CA GLU A 236 -2.82 8.42 -1.00
C GLU A 236 -3.02 6.94 -0.63
N SER A 237 -3.80 6.24 -1.45
CA SER A 237 -4.30 4.88 -1.18
C SER A 237 -3.31 3.78 -1.57
N ALA A 238 -2.28 4.12 -2.34
CA ALA A 238 -1.12 3.26 -2.58
C ALA A 238 0.14 4.12 -2.71
N ILE A 239 1.20 3.73 -2.03
CA ILE A 239 2.49 4.46 -2.04
C ILE A 239 3.37 3.95 -3.18
N SER A 240 3.39 2.63 -3.37
CA SER A 240 4.16 1.96 -4.41
C SER A 240 3.28 0.97 -5.18
N THR A 241 3.69 0.67 -6.40
CA THR A 241 3.04 -0.34 -7.25
C THR A 241 4.06 -1.43 -7.55
N ILE A 242 3.72 -2.66 -7.19
CA ILE A 242 4.50 -3.86 -7.50
C ILE A 242 3.96 -4.43 -8.80
N MET A 243 4.84 -4.56 -9.81
CA MET A 243 4.52 -5.22 -11.07
C MET A 243 4.85 -6.70 -10.93
N ASP A 244 3.83 -7.53 -10.80
CA ASP A 244 3.98 -8.97 -10.59
C ASP A 244 4.18 -9.70 -11.92
N LEU A 245 5.16 -10.60 -11.97
CA LEU A 245 5.52 -11.46 -13.10
C LEU A 245 5.33 -12.95 -12.78
N GLU A 246 4.82 -13.29 -11.62
CA GLU A 246 4.73 -14.66 -11.12
C GLU A 246 3.27 -15.07 -10.91
N ASP A 247 2.76 -14.96 -9.72
CA ASP A 247 1.50 -15.59 -9.30
C ASP A 247 0.25 -14.99 -9.97
N SER A 248 0.30 -13.72 -10.33
CA SER A 248 -0.82 -13.04 -11.00
C SER A 248 -0.74 -13.10 -12.53
N VAL A 249 0.32 -13.71 -13.08
CA VAL A 249 0.55 -13.82 -14.52
C VAL A 249 0.49 -15.28 -14.97
N ALA A 250 -0.52 -15.60 -15.78
CA ALA A 250 -0.64 -16.90 -16.43
C ALA A 250 0.07 -16.89 -17.79
N ALA A 251 1.39 -17.13 -17.81
CA ALA A 251 2.13 -17.32 -19.04
C ALA A 251 2.08 -18.80 -19.45
N VAL A 252 1.46 -19.09 -20.60
CA VAL A 252 1.26 -20.46 -21.08
C VAL A 252 2.54 -21.02 -21.70
N ASP A 253 3.35 -20.16 -22.31
CA ASP A 253 4.59 -20.52 -22.98
C ASP A 253 5.66 -19.42 -22.84
N VAL A 254 6.81 -19.66 -23.50
CA VAL A 254 7.94 -18.72 -23.50
C VAL A 254 7.59 -17.40 -24.16
N GLU A 255 6.76 -17.41 -25.19
CA GLU A 255 6.39 -16.18 -25.92
C GLU A 255 5.52 -15.28 -25.05
N ASP A 256 4.56 -15.85 -24.34
CA ASP A 256 3.75 -15.12 -23.37
C ASP A 256 4.60 -14.53 -22.24
N LYS A 257 5.56 -15.29 -21.72
CA LYS A 257 6.48 -14.79 -20.69
C LYS A 257 7.37 -13.65 -21.20
N ILE A 258 7.88 -13.76 -22.41
CA ILE A 258 8.66 -12.69 -23.06
C ILE A 258 7.80 -11.44 -23.28
N LYS A 259 6.53 -11.58 -23.60
CA LYS A 259 5.59 -10.46 -23.73
C LYS A 259 5.45 -9.71 -22.40
N CYS A 260 5.33 -10.42 -21.29
CA CYS A 260 5.29 -9.81 -19.96
C CYS A 260 6.56 -9.00 -19.66
N TYR A 261 7.74 -9.56 -19.95
CA TYR A 261 9.01 -8.82 -19.81
C TYR A 261 9.09 -7.59 -20.71
N ARG A 262 8.56 -7.66 -21.94
CA ARG A 262 8.49 -6.50 -22.84
C ARG A 262 7.54 -5.41 -22.31
N ASN A 263 6.45 -5.78 -21.65
CA ASN A 263 5.56 -4.82 -21.01
C ASN A 263 6.24 -4.06 -19.86
N TRP A 264 7.25 -4.67 -19.24
CA TRP A 264 8.04 -4.04 -18.20
C TRP A 264 9.02 -2.98 -18.76
N LEU A 265 9.58 -3.21 -19.93
CA LEU A 265 10.53 -2.30 -20.61
C LEU A 265 9.80 -1.13 -21.29
#